data_624210ad0457c89b743292ed15d32745
#
_entry.id   624210ad0457c89b743292ed15d32745
#
_cell.length_a   1.000
_cell.length_b   1.000
_cell.length_c   1.000
_cell.angle_alpha   90.00
_cell.angle_beta   90.00
_cell.angle_gamma   90.00
#
_symmetry.space_group_name_H-M   'P 1'
#
loop_
_entity.id
_entity.type
_entity.pdbx_description
1 polymer ?
#
loop_
_entity_poly.entity_id
_entity_poly.type
_entity_poly.pdbx_seq_one_letter_code
_entity_poly.pdbx_strand_id
1 'polypeptide(L)'
;LSVAIHSFIKTPQVMKHIIVVHYAEIAIKGNNRKYFEKQLVTNIKRALPSGVYSQIRRLRGRIVIFLNSDFDAANFVKPLQSVFGVSHFSLGCIVEKQLSLINDEAWRQISQIKFDSFCVRTKRAYKQFSITSVEMNRQVGSHLFDKCAKRVDLSTPDVTVYIEIVELGALIYTQKISGAKGMPVGVSERAVSLLSSGIDSPVASYLMLKRGIDLIYVHFHSQPYTNIASQENTERIVKVLAQSQYYSKIYFVPFVDIQKEIMAHASAELRVLLYRRYMIRLAEQIGIKERCRVLVTGESVGQVASQTLSNIQAVSQIARLPILRPLCGADKEEIVQQARKIGTYEISTEPYEDCCSLFVPDNPATKVHPDRLNSAERNLDMEALLTAAFEQTVFKEIRYSRDRGESIFLSEEVGK
;
A
#
# COMPACT_ATOMS: atom_id res chain seq x y z
N LEU A 1 12.52 13.72 -16.38
CA LEU A 1 12.66 12.31 -15.91
C LEU A 1 12.95 11.33 -17.06
N SER A 2 12.46 11.59 -18.28
CA SER A 2 12.61 10.68 -19.44
C SER A 2 14.03 10.67 -20.07
N VAL A 3 14.79 11.74 -20.00
CA VAL A 3 16.05 11.88 -20.75
C VAL A 3 17.24 11.15 -20.10
N ALA A 4 17.26 10.98 -18.77
CA ALA A 4 18.36 10.33 -18.06
C ALA A 4 18.32 8.79 -18.09
N ILE A 5 17.23 8.20 -18.56
CA ILE A 5 16.98 6.74 -18.49
C ILE A 5 17.44 6.01 -19.77
N HIS A 6 17.55 6.71 -20.92
CA HIS A 6 17.82 6.09 -22.23
C HIS A 6 19.30 5.81 -22.57
N SER A 7 20.27 6.24 -21.74
CA SER A 7 21.71 6.18 -22.12
C SER A 7 22.48 4.95 -21.62
N PHE A 8 21.82 3.91 -21.14
CA PHE A 8 22.49 2.74 -20.48
C PHE A 8 22.82 1.57 -21.43
N ILE A 9 23.15 1.79 -22.71
CA ILE A 9 23.38 0.69 -23.63
C ILE A 9 24.88 0.58 -24.00
N LYS A 10 25.45 -0.62 -23.77
CA LYS A 10 26.74 -1.22 -24.09
C LYS A 10 27.92 -0.96 -23.14
N THR A 11 28.26 -1.97 -22.38
CA THR A 11 29.40 -1.97 -21.45
C THR A 11 30.16 -3.31 -21.33
N PRO A 12 31.45 -3.26 -20.97
CA PRO A 12 32.32 -4.43 -20.86
C PRO A 12 31.94 -5.39 -19.73
N GLN A 13 32.45 -6.60 -19.79
CA GLN A 13 32.11 -7.82 -19.02
C GLN A 13 32.21 -7.76 -17.49
N VAL A 14 32.67 -6.66 -16.88
CA VAL A 14 32.93 -6.50 -15.43
C VAL A 14 31.82 -5.76 -14.67
N MET A 15 30.89 -5.11 -15.37
CA MET A 15 29.85 -4.28 -14.78
C MET A 15 28.46 -4.90 -14.93
N LYS A 16 27.69 -4.93 -13.82
CA LYS A 16 26.31 -5.39 -13.83
C LYS A 16 25.36 -4.26 -13.42
N HIS A 17 24.31 -4.07 -14.20
CA HIS A 17 23.21 -3.16 -13.84
C HIS A 17 22.41 -3.73 -12.67
N ILE A 18 22.12 -2.89 -11.71
CA ILE A 18 21.41 -3.26 -10.49
C ILE A 18 20.35 -2.22 -10.11
N ILE A 19 19.36 -2.66 -9.32
CA ILE A 19 18.55 -1.76 -8.51
C ILE A 19 18.93 -2.00 -7.04
N VAL A 20 19.25 -0.92 -6.35
CA VAL A 20 19.51 -0.91 -4.90
C VAL A 20 18.23 -0.46 -4.20
N VAL A 21 17.58 -1.34 -3.48
CA VAL A 21 16.35 -1.06 -2.73
C VAL A 21 16.68 -0.86 -1.26
N HIS A 22 16.30 0.29 -0.70
CA HIS A 22 16.43 0.62 0.70
C HIS A 22 15.07 0.58 1.42
N TYR A 23 15.08 0.11 2.66
CA TYR A 23 13.95 0.11 3.56
C TYR A 23 14.28 0.92 4.83
N ALA A 24 13.26 1.50 5.48
CA ALA A 24 13.44 2.29 6.70
C ALA A 24 13.01 1.52 7.96
N GLU A 25 11.70 1.29 8.14
CA GLU A 25 11.13 0.70 9.35
C GLU A 25 11.58 -0.75 9.60
N ILE A 26 11.91 -1.50 8.56
CA ILE A 26 12.45 -2.87 8.70
C ILE A 26 13.80 -2.85 9.45
N ALA A 27 14.58 -1.77 9.30
CA ALA A 27 15.90 -1.66 9.91
C ALA A 27 15.86 -1.73 11.46
N ILE A 28 14.77 -1.27 12.07
CA ILE A 28 14.60 -1.23 13.54
C ILE A 28 13.94 -2.49 14.12
N LYS A 29 13.66 -3.52 13.31
CA LYS A 29 12.97 -4.75 13.75
C LYS A 29 13.88 -5.77 14.48
N GLY A 30 15.09 -5.42 14.81
CA GLY A 30 16.02 -6.27 15.59
C GLY A 30 16.16 -7.68 15.00
N ASN A 31 15.95 -8.70 15.81
CA ASN A 31 16.08 -10.10 15.43
C ASN A 31 15.04 -10.56 14.40
N ASN A 32 13.90 -9.90 14.33
CA ASN A 32 12.84 -10.21 13.37
C ASN A 32 13.10 -9.66 11.96
N ARG A 33 14.14 -8.84 11.77
CA ARG A 33 14.45 -8.20 10.47
C ARG A 33 14.45 -9.17 9.31
N LYS A 34 15.03 -10.37 9.47
CA LYS A 34 15.10 -11.38 8.40
C LYS A 34 13.73 -11.79 7.86
N TYR A 35 12.70 -11.86 8.73
CA TYR A 35 11.34 -12.16 8.35
C TYR A 35 10.74 -11.05 7.45
N PHE A 36 10.87 -9.79 7.87
CA PHE A 36 10.39 -8.64 7.12
C PHE A 36 11.12 -8.47 5.77
N GLU A 37 12.45 -8.66 5.75
CA GLU A 37 13.22 -8.63 4.50
C GLU A 37 12.78 -9.73 3.53
N LYS A 38 12.51 -10.95 4.03
CA LYS A 38 12.03 -12.06 3.21
C LYS A 38 10.67 -11.73 2.58
N GLN A 39 9.76 -11.17 3.37
CA GLN A 39 8.45 -10.74 2.87
C GLN A 39 8.58 -9.61 1.85
N LEU A 40 9.45 -8.62 2.10
CA LEU A 40 9.71 -7.54 1.14
C LEU A 40 10.23 -8.10 -0.21
N VAL A 41 11.17 -9.04 -0.18
CA VAL A 41 11.65 -9.71 -1.41
C VAL A 41 10.52 -10.44 -2.12
N THR A 42 9.65 -11.13 -1.38
CA THR A 42 8.48 -11.80 -1.96
C THR A 42 7.56 -10.80 -2.66
N ASN A 43 7.28 -9.66 -2.03
CA ASN A 43 6.44 -8.62 -2.59
C ASN A 43 7.09 -7.94 -3.81
N ILE A 44 8.38 -7.66 -3.78
CA ILE A 44 9.14 -7.18 -4.94
C ILE A 44 9.02 -8.15 -6.12
N LYS A 45 9.17 -9.47 -5.88
CA LYS A 45 9.01 -10.50 -6.93
C LYS A 45 7.61 -10.56 -7.53
N ARG A 46 6.58 -10.25 -6.72
CA ARG A 46 5.19 -10.19 -7.17
C ARG A 46 4.87 -8.92 -7.96
N ALA A 47 5.58 -7.83 -7.67
CA ALA A 47 5.40 -6.54 -8.33
C ALA A 47 6.12 -6.48 -9.68
N LEU A 48 7.34 -7.00 -9.76
CA LEU A 48 8.17 -6.89 -10.96
C LEU A 48 7.76 -7.88 -12.04
N PRO A 49 7.69 -7.47 -13.32
CA PRO A 49 7.43 -8.35 -14.43
C PRO A 49 8.44 -9.51 -14.52
N SER A 50 8.02 -10.59 -15.15
CA SER A 50 8.91 -11.73 -15.44
C SER A 50 10.02 -11.30 -16.38
N GLY A 51 11.23 -11.84 -16.18
CA GLY A 51 12.36 -11.59 -17.09
C GLY A 51 13.10 -10.25 -16.89
N VAL A 52 12.64 -9.35 -16.03
CA VAL A 52 13.32 -8.06 -15.78
C VAL A 52 14.63 -8.23 -15.02
N TYR A 53 14.75 -9.26 -14.19
CA TYR A 53 15.90 -9.49 -13.32
C TYR A 53 16.36 -10.95 -13.32
N SER A 54 17.66 -11.16 -13.11
CA SER A 54 18.25 -12.50 -13.00
C SER A 54 18.30 -12.98 -11.54
N GLN A 55 18.54 -12.08 -10.57
CA GLN A 55 18.72 -12.43 -9.18
C GLN A 55 18.32 -11.29 -8.24
N ILE A 56 17.82 -11.65 -7.03
CA ILE A 56 17.59 -10.72 -5.92
C ILE A 56 18.38 -11.20 -4.72
N ARG A 57 19.26 -10.34 -4.16
CA ARG A 57 20.06 -10.61 -2.97
C ARG A 57 19.72 -9.67 -1.83
N ARG A 58 19.57 -10.24 -0.65
CA ARG A 58 19.44 -9.47 0.60
C ARG A 58 20.84 -9.20 1.15
N LEU A 59 21.13 -7.93 1.37
CA LEU A 59 22.32 -7.48 2.07
C LEU A 59 21.91 -6.72 3.34
N ARG A 60 22.82 -6.56 4.28
CA ARG A 60 22.52 -5.83 5.52
C ARG A 60 22.09 -4.40 5.21
N GLY A 61 20.80 -4.10 5.47
CA GLY A 61 20.21 -2.77 5.30
C GLY A 61 19.73 -2.43 3.89
N ARG A 62 19.74 -3.39 2.95
CA ARG A 62 19.30 -3.20 1.55
C ARG A 62 18.99 -4.50 0.83
N ILE A 63 18.31 -4.40 -0.29
CA ILE A 63 18.10 -5.48 -1.24
C ILE A 63 18.71 -5.04 -2.56
N VAL A 64 19.46 -5.93 -3.22
CA VAL A 64 20.05 -5.69 -4.55
C VAL A 64 19.38 -6.60 -5.55
N ILE A 65 18.86 -6.01 -6.61
CA ILE A 65 18.22 -6.68 -7.74
C ILE A 65 19.20 -6.60 -8.92
N PHE A 66 19.63 -7.73 -9.43
CA PHE A 66 20.50 -7.81 -10.62
C PHE A 66 19.62 -7.85 -11.86
N LEU A 67 19.77 -6.86 -12.72
CA LEU A 67 18.98 -6.74 -13.94
C LEU A 67 19.53 -7.65 -15.04
N ASN A 68 18.67 -8.06 -15.96
CA ASN A 68 19.08 -8.69 -17.21
C ASN A 68 19.67 -7.65 -18.17
N SER A 69 20.36 -8.09 -19.24
CA SER A 69 21.03 -7.18 -20.19
C SER A 69 20.06 -6.23 -20.89
N ASP A 70 18.87 -6.70 -21.21
CA ASP A 70 17.88 -5.98 -22.04
C ASP A 70 16.74 -5.39 -21.20
N PHE A 71 17.08 -4.73 -20.10
CA PHE A 71 16.09 -4.12 -19.24
C PHE A 71 15.63 -2.75 -19.76
N ASP A 72 14.32 -2.48 -19.55
CA ASP A 72 13.74 -1.13 -19.65
C ASP A 72 13.41 -0.61 -18.25
N ALA A 73 13.86 0.61 -17.96
CA ALA A 73 13.60 1.26 -16.68
C ALA A 73 12.11 1.43 -16.36
N ALA A 74 11.27 1.63 -17.38
CA ALA A 74 9.83 1.75 -17.22
C ALA A 74 9.21 0.50 -16.55
N ASN A 75 9.77 -0.67 -16.78
CA ASN A 75 9.24 -1.94 -16.27
C ASN A 75 9.43 -2.15 -14.77
N PHE A 76 10.24 -1.37 -14.07
CA PHE A 76 10.46 -1.53 -12.64
C PHE A 76 10.22 -0.29 -11.79
N VAL A 77 10.25 0.92 -12.35
CA VAL A 77 10.09 2.16 -11.56
C VAL A 77 8.70 2.20 -10.94
N LYS A 78 7.64 2.17 -11.76
CA LYS A 78 6.25 2.22 -11.28
C LYS A 78 5.90 1.04 -10.35
N PRO A 79 6.23 -0.24 -10.69
CA PRO A 79 6.02 -1.35 -9.79
C PRO A 79 6.70 -1.19 -8.42
N LEU A 80 7.98 -0.79 -8.37
CA LEU A 80 8.71 -0.63 -7.10
C LEU A 80 8.19 0.54 -6.26
N GLN A 81 7.65 1.58 -6.89
CA GLN A 81 7.01 2.69 -6.19
C GLN A 81 5.74 2.28 -5.45
N SER A 82 5.06 1.20 -5.86
CA SER A 82 3.85 0.69 -5.20
C SER A 82 4.14 -0.34 -4.10
N VAL A 83 5.38 -0.87 -3.99
CA VAL A 83 5.73 -1.89 -2.99
C VAL A 83 5.88 -1.28 -1.61
N PHE A 84 4.96 -1.59 -0.69
CA PHE A 84 5.11 -1.22 0.71
C PHE A 84 6.34 -1.88 1.33
N GLY A 85 7.06 -1.11 2.16
CA GLY A 85 8.36 -1.49 2.73
C GLY A 85 9.55 -0.88 1.99
N VAL A 86 9.41 -0.50 0.72
CA VAL A 86 10.44 0.23 -0.04
C VAL A 86 10.45 1.70 0.38
N SER A 87 11.55 2.15 0.97
CA SER A 87 11.75 3.57 1.33
C SER A 87 12.13 4.39 0.11
N HIS A 88 13.17 3.96 -0.56
CA HIS A 88 13.63 4.46 -1.85
C HIS A 88 14.41 3.36 -2.58
N PHE A 89 14.56 3.53 -3.86
CA PHE A 89 15.41 2.66 -4.68
C PHE A 89 16.19 3.49 -5.70
N SER A 90 17.25 2.89 -6.24
CA SER A 90 18.16 3.55 -7.16
C SER A 90 18.56 2.58 -8.25
N LEU A 91 18.53 3.03 -9.50
CA LEU A 91 19.16 2.34 -10.61
C LEU A 91 20.65 2.68 -10.57
N GLY A 92 21.50 1.70 -10.71
CA GLY A 92 22.96 1.90 -10.70
C GLY A 92 23.69 0.67 -11.20
N CYS A 93 24.97 0.62 -10.87
CA CYS A 93 25.86 -0.47 -11.24
C CYS A 93 26.59 -1.02 -10.04
N ILE A 94 27.01 -2.26 -10.12
CA ILE A 94 27.98 -2.88 -9.20
C ILE A 94 29.28 -3.14 -9.93
N VAL A 95 30.39 -2.71 -9.31
CA VAL A 95 31.75 -2.99 -9.76
C VAL A 95 32.57 -3.63 -8.63
N GLU A 96 33.71 -4.17 -8.96
CA GLU A 96 34.66 -4.66 -7.95
C GLU A 96 35.14 -3.54 -7.03
N LYS A 97 35.59 -3.88 -5.83
CA LYS A 97 36.07 -2.93 -4.81
C LYS A 97 37.51 -2.44 -5.12
N GLN A 98 37.71 -1.98 -6.37
CA GLN A 98 38.95 -1.37 -6.83
C GLN A 98 38.72 0.12 -7.13
N LEU A 99 39.55 0.99 -6.63
CA LEU A 99 39.36 2.45 -6.75
C LEU A 99 39.27 2.93 -8.21
N SER A 100 40.11 2.35 -9.09
CA SER A 100 40.04 2.66 -10.53
C SER A 100 38.68 2.37 -11.14
N LEU A 101 38.14 1.17 -10.90
CA LEU A 101 36.84 0.78 -11.40
C LEU A 101 35.67 1.62 -10.82
N ILE A 102 35.82 2.03 -9.56
CA ILE A 102 34.85 2.94 -8.90
C ILE A 102 34.92 4.32 -9.54
N ASN A 103 36.11 4.85 -9.80
CA ASN A 103 36.32 6.12 -10.47
C ASN A 103 35.74 6.13 -11.89
N ASP A 104 36.05 5.10 -12.68
CA ASP A 104 35.57 4.98 -14.06
C ASP A 104 34.06 4.89 -14.12
N GLU A 105 33.44 4.09 -13.24
CA GLU A 105 31.98 3.98 -13.21
C GLU A 105 31.30 5.25 -12.69
N ALA A 106 31.87 5.91 -11.66
CA ALA A 106 31.37 7.19 -11.16
C ALA A 106 31.36 8.25 -12.28
N TRP A 107 32.47 8.33 -13.01
CA TRP A 107 32.55 9.22 -14.18
C TRP A 107 31.55 8.86 -15.27
N ARG A 108 31.46 7.59 -15.64
CA ARG A 108 30.51 7.11 -16.66
C ARG A 108 29.06 7.52 -16.35
N GLN A 109 28.66 7.44 -15.05
CA GLN A 109 27.30 7.80 -14.68
C GLN A 109 27.02 9.30 -14.73
N ILE A 110 27.95 10.14 -14.26
CA ILE A 110 27.69 11.60 -14.24
C ILE A 110 27.94 12.27 -15.58
N SER A 111 28.83 11.74 -16.44
CA SER A 111 29.12 12.29 -17.76
C SER A 111 27.91 12.30 -18.69
N GLN A 112 26.87 11.53 -18.40
CA GLN A 112 25.62 11.47 -19.12
C GLN A 112 24.57 12.49 -18.61
N ILE A 113 24.88 13.21 -17.53
CA ILE A 113 23.96 14.14 -16.86
C ILE A 113 24.46 15.57 -17.05
N LYS A 114 23.56 16.50 -17.32
CA LYS A 114 23.91 17.93 -17.34
C LYS A 114 23.85 18.47 -15.91
N PHE A 115 24.96 19.03 -15.40
CA PHE A 115 25.07 19.58 -14.05
C PHE A 115 26.16 20.66 -14.01
N ASP A 116 26.10 21.55 -13.00
CA ASP A 116 27.12 22.59 -12.74
C ASP A 116 27.86 22.33 -11.42
N SER A 117 27.25 21.54 -10.53
CA SER A 117 27.85 21.16 -9.24
C SER A 117 27.59 19.70 -8.88
N PHE A 118 28.53 19.09 -8.18
CA PHE A 118 28.41 17.71 -7.73
C PHE A 118 28.97 17.46 -6.34
N CYS A 119 28.59 16.32 -5.73
CA CYS A 119 29.31 15.76 -4.59
C CYS A 119 29.36 14.22 -4.66
N VAL A 120 30.30 13.66 -3.87
CA VAL A 120 30.43 12.21 -3.67
C VAL A 120 30.05 11.88 -2.23
N ARG A 121 29.17 10.89 -2.05
CA ARG A 121 28.74 10.40 -0.72
C ARG A 121 28.90 8.90 -0.62
N THR A 122 29.90 8.46 0.16
CA THR A 122 30.23 7.06 0.34
C THR A 122 29.68 6.51 1.67
N LYS A 123 29.07 5.34 1.61
CA LYS A 123 28.65 4.55 2.78
C LYS A 123 29.41 3.21 2.78
N ARG A 124 30.27 2.99 3.79
CA ARG A 124 31.03 1.75 3.92
C ARG A 124 30.31 0.78 4.87
N ALA A 125 29.52 -0.15 4.31
CA ALA A 125 28.88 -1.21 5.07
C ALA A 125 29.82 -2.41 5.30
N TYR A 126 30.73 -2.67 4.36
CA TYR A 126 31.81 -3.67 4.49
C TYR A 126 33.07 -3.02 5.12
N LYS A 127 33.24 -3.23 6.44
CA LYS A 127 34.25 -2.55 7.23
C LYS A 127 35.70 -3.02 6.95
N GLN A 128 35.89 -4.20 6.34
CA GLN A 128 37.19 -4.74 5.97
C GLN A 128 37.82 -4.04 4.74
N PHE A 129 37.04 -3.23 4.00
CA PHE A 129 37.61 -2.43 2.93
C PHE A 129 38.53 -1.34 3.49
N SER A 130 39.74 -1.23 2.96
CA SER A 130 40.82 -0.41 3.53
C SER A 130 40.54 1.10 3.49
N ILE A 131 39.95 1.59 2.39
CA ILE A 131 39.70 3.02 2.19
C ILE A 131 38.48 3.45 3.03
N THR A 132 38.62 4.51 3.81
CA THR A 132 37.51 5.06 4.61
C THR A 132 36.48 5.78 3.72
N SER A 133 35.25 6.00 4.24
CA SER A 133 34.22 6.73 3.48
C SER A 133 34.64 8.16 3.16
N VAL A 134 35.36 8.84 4.06
CA VAL A 134 35.86 10.20 3.85
C VAL A 134 36.94 10.21 2.77
N GLU A 135 37.87 9.30 2.85
CA GLU A 135 38.94 9.18 1.88
C GLU A 135 38.43 8.79 0.49
N MET A 136 37.43 7.90 0.43
CA MET A 136 36.76 7.55 -0.82
C MET A 136 36.07 8.77 -1.45
N ASN A 137 35.36 9.59 -0.65
CA ASN A 137 34.76 10.81 -1.13
C ASN A 137 35.79 11.77 -1.73
N ARG A 138 36.97 11.89 -1.07
CA ARG A 138 38.04 12.76 -1.51
C ARG A 138 38.64 12.26 -2.83
N GLN A 139 39.04 10.97 -2.89
CA GLN A 139 39.71 10.40 -4.06
C GLN A 139 38.81 10.38 -5.30
N VAL A 140 37.55 9.89 -5.15
CA VAL A 140 36.59 9.91 -6.26
C VAL A 140 36.21 11.33 -6.63
N GLY A 141 36.01 12.23 -5.65
CA GLY A 141 35.71 13.63 -5.88
C GLY A 141 36.80 14.34 -6.68
N SER A 142 38.10 14.13 -6.33
CA SER A 142 39.23 14.67 -7.09
C SER A 142 39.25 14.13 -8.52
N HIS A 143 39.09 12.81 -8.70
CA HIS A 143 39.06 12.21 -10.04
C HIS A 143 37.95 12.80 -10.91
N LEU A 144 36.76 12.99 -10.36
CA LEU A 144 35.64 13.59 -11.10
C LEU A 144 35.88 15.07 -11.42
N PHE A 145 36.47 15.82 -10.47
CA PHE A 145 36.84 17.22 -10.69
C PHE A 145 37.86 17.38 -11.84
N ASP A 146 38.89 16.53 -11.85
CA ASP A 146 39.92 16.52 -12.90
C ASP A 146 39.32 16.24 -14.30
N LYS A 147 38.24 15.44 -14.35
CA LYS A 147 37.54 15.09 -15.60
C LYS A 147 36.57 16.14 -16.10
N CYS A 148 35.85 16.83 -15.23
CA CYS A 148 34.76 17.74 -15.65
C CYS A 148 34.99 19.22 -15.31
N ALA A 149 35.94 19.54 -14.44
CA ALA A 149 36.21 20.90 -13.93
C ALA A 149 34.97 21.62 -13.37
N LYS A 150 34.00 20.84 -12.84
CA LYS A 150 32.75 21.35 -12.24
C LYS A 150 32.88 21.57 -10.74
N ARG A 151 32.12 22.52 -10.20
CA ARG A 151 32.15 22.87 -8.77
C ARG A 151 31.77 21.70 -7.86
N VAL A 152 32.56 21.51 -6.82
CA VAL A 152 32.20 20.58 -5.73
C VAL A 152 31.30 21.34 -4.73
N ASP A 153 30.08 20.85 -4.50
CA ASP A 153 29.14 21.42 -3.56
C ASP A 153 28.63 20.32 -2.60
N LEU A 154 29.03 20.40 -1.33
CA LEU A 154 28.67 19.40 -0.33
C LEU A 154 27.27 19.62 0.29
N SER A 155 26.67 20.79 0.08
CA SER A 155 25.41 21.20 0.68
C SER A 155 24.22 20.98 -0.26
N THR A 156 24.28 21.58 -1.43
CA THR A 156 23.17 21.59 -2.43
C THR A 156 23.69 21.28 -3.84
N PRO A 157 24.32 20.11 -4.06
CA PRO A 157 24.83 19.75 -5.39
C PRO A 157 23.68 19.45 -6.35
N ASP A 158 23.90 19.75 -7.64
CA ASP A 158 22.96 19.34 -8.70
C ASP A 158 22.94 17.82 -8.86
N VAL A 159 24.10 17.18 -8.70
CA VAL A 159 24.25 15.72 -8.79
C VAL A 159 25.05 15.19 -7.60
N THR A 160 24.55 14.11 -7.01
CA THR A 160 25.28 13.36 -5.99
C THR A 160 25.63 11.97 -6.51
N VAL A 161 26.90 11.62 -6.49
CA VAL A 161 27.36 10.25 -6.71
C VAL A 161 27.33 9.51 -5.38
N TYR A 162 26.45 8.53 -5.27
CA TYR A 162 26.38 7.65 -4.10
C TYR A 162 27.20 6.39 -4.33
N ILE A 163 28.06 6.05 -3.38
CA ILE A 163 28.90 4.85 -3.41
C ILE A 163 28.60 4.05 -2.15
N GLU A 164 28.20 2.80 -2.30
CA GLU A 164 27.99 1.90 -1.16
C GLU A 164 28.93 0.70 -1.25
N ILE A 165 29.93 0.66 -0.38
CA ILE A 165 30.86 -0.47 -0.31
C ILE A 165 30.22 -1.58 0.52
N VAL A 166 29.90 -2.67 -0.17
CA VAL A 166 29.26 -3.87 0.40
C VAL A 166 30.15 -5.10 0.19
N GLU A 167 29.76 -6.23 0.76
CA GLU A 167 30.52 -7.48 0.59
C GLU A 167 30.67 -7.86 -0.90
N LEU A 168 29.64 -7.71 -1.69
CA LEU A 168 29.58 -8.08 -3.11
C LEU A 168 30.39 -7.17 -4.04
N GLY A 169 30.68 -5.92 -3.65
CA GLY A 169 31.32 -4.93 -4.53
C GLY A 169 31.06 -3.51 -4.09
N ALA A 170 31.25 -2.56 -4.98
CA ALA A 170 30.85 -1.15 -4.85
C ALA A 170 29.58 -0.91 -5.67
N LEU A 171 28.50 -0.48 -5.01
CA LEU A 171 27.26 -0.09 -5.65
C LEU A 171 27.33 1.41 -5.93
N ILE A 172 27.12 1.83 -7.18
CA ILE A 172 27.27 3.23 -7.61
C ILE A 172 25.98 3.66 -8.29
N TYR A 173 25.42 4.79 -7.87
CA TYR A 173 24.20 5.38 -8.44
C TYR A 173 24.14 6.88 -8.18
N THR A 174 23.31 7.59 -8.95
CA THR A 174 23.20 9.06 -8.88
C THR A 174 21.82 9.54 -8.45
N GLN A 175 20.80 8.70 -8.52
CA GLN A 175 19.42 9.08 -8.23
C GLN A 175 18.81 8.22 -7.12
N LYS A 176 17.89 8.80 -6.35
CA LYS A 176 17.05 8.11 -5.39
C LYS A 176 15.59 8.34 -5.75
N ILE A 177 14.90 7.27 -6.07
CA ILE A 177 13.48 7.29 -6.40
C ILE A 177 12.70 6.87 -5.14
N SER A 178 11.76 7.70 -4.70
CA SER A 178 10.94 7.40 -3.52
C SER A 178 10.03 6.21 -3.76
N GLY A 179 9.95 5.29 -2.78
CA GLY A 179 9.01 4.18 -2.75
C GLY A 179 7.78 4.48 -1.88
N ALA A 180 6.91 3.48 -1.70
CA ALA A 180 5.67 3.58 -0.93
C ALA A 180 5.89 3.76 0.58
N LYS A 181 7.10 3.43 1.09
CA LYS A 181 7.43 3.39 2.52
C LYS A 181 6.58 2.36 3.28
N GLY A 182 6.44 2.50 4.62
CA GLY A 182 5.65 1.59 5.44
C GLY A 182 6.30 0.22 5.64
N MET A 183 5.45 -0.82 5.79
CA MET A 183 5.82 -2.21 6.05
C MET A 183 5.39 -3.12 4.90
N PRO A 184 6.11 -4.20 4.60
CA PRO A 184 5.68 -5.16 3.57
C PRO A 184 4.31 -5.76 3.91
N VAL A 185 3.37 -5.77 2.97
CA VAL A 185 2.07 -6.43 3.17
C VAL A 185 2.26 -7.91 3.48
N GLY A 186 1.47 -8.43 4.41
CA GLY A 186 1.51 -9.81 4.87
C GLY A 186 2.42 -10.05 6.09
N VAL A 187 3.00 -9.00 6.70
CA VAL A 187 3.79 -9.14 7.94
C VAL A 187 2.98 -8.90 9.22
N SER A 188 1.76 -8.38 9.12
CA SER A 188 0.93 -7.94 10.25
C SER A 188 -0.43 -8.61 10.25
N GLU A 189 -0.49 -9.92 10.03
CA GLU A 189 -1.73 -10.72 10.02
C GLU A 189 -2.80 -10.16 9.04
N ARG A 190 -4.05 -10.65 9.18
CA ARG A 190 -5.15 -10.33 8.26
C ARG A 190 -6.25 -9.52 8.96
N ALA A 191 -6.90 -8.64 8.20
CA ALA A 191 -8.06 -7.87 8.65
C ALA A 191 -9.19 -7.86 7.61
N VAL A 192 -10.42 -7.63 8.09
CA VAL A 192 -11.58 -7.34 7.23
C VAL A 192 -11.73 -5.83 7.12
N SER A 193 -11.75 -5.30 5.91
CA SER A 193 -12.11 -3.91 5.66
C SER A 193 -13.55 -3.80 5.15
N LEU A 194 -14.38 -3.04 5.89
CA LEU A 194 -15.70 -2.66 5.42
C LEU A 194 -15.50 -1.60 4.33
N LEU A 195 -15.71 -1.99 3.09
CA LEU A 195 -15.39 -1.20 1.91
C LEU A 195 -16.66 -0.72 1.21
N SER A 196 -16.87 0.57 1.15
CA SER A 196 -17.88 1.22 0.30
C SER A 196 -17.24 1.75 -0.98
N SER A 197 -18.05 2.17 -1.94
CA SER A 197 -17.60 2.89 -3.13
C SER A 197 -17.23 4.36 -2.85
N GLY A 198 -17.45 4.87 -1.62
CA GLY A 198 -17.09 6.22 -1.21
C GLY A 198 -15.58 6.43 -1.03
N ILE A 199 -15.19 7.69 -0.81
CA ILE A 199 -13.79 8.14 -0.78
C ILE A 199 -13.01 7.58 0.44
N ASP A 200 -13.67 7.44 1.61
CA ASP A 200 -12.98 7.26 2.89
C ASP A 200 -12.50 5.82 3.11
N SER A 201 -13.34 4.82 2.85
CA SER A 201 -13.00 3.42 3.13
C SER A 201 -11.84 2.87 2.27
N PRO A 202 -11.64 3.26 0.99
CA PRO A 202 -10.45 2.92 0.23
C PRO A 202 -9.16 3.49 0.82
N VAL A 203 -9.21 4.74 1.30
CA VAL A 203 -8.06 5.40 1.96
C VAL A 203 -7.73 4.69 3.28
N ALA A 204 -8.74 4.36 4.08
CA ALA A 204 -8.56 3.58 5.31
C ALA A 204 -7.88 2.23 5.02
N SER A 205 -8.36 1.52 4.00
CA SER A 205 -7.79 0.25 3.55
C SER A 205 -6.31 0.40 3.14
N TYR A 206 -6.00 1.40 2.31
CA TYR A 206 -4.63 1.67 1.87
C TYR A 206 -3.68 1.96 3.04
N LEU A 207 -4.12 2.73 4.03
CA LEU A 207 -3.33 3.01 5.23
C LEU A 207 -3.02 1.73 6.02
N MET A 208 -3.95 0.79 6.08
CA MET A 208 -3.72 -0.50 6.75
C MET A 208 -2.81 -1.42 5.95
N LEU A 209 -2.96 -1.48 4.62
CA LEU A 209 -1.98 -2.15 3.74
C LEU A 209 -0.57 -1.62 3.95
N LYS A 210 -0.42 -0.29 4.06
CA LYS A 210 0.87 0.38 4.34
C LYS A 210 1.47 -0.02 5.69
N ARG A 211 0.67 -0.52 6.65
CA ARG A 211 1.14 -1.08 7.92
C ARG A 211 1.44 -2.58 7.87
N GLY A 212 1.39 -3.17 6.67
CA GLY A 212 1.72 -4.56 6.43
C GLY A 212 0.57 -5.55 6.70
N ILE A 213 -0.64 -5.05 6.93
CA ILE A 213 -1.83 -5.86 7.11
C ILE A 213 -2.27 -6.43 5.76
N ASP A 214 -2.65 -7.70 5.74
CA ASP A 214 -3.30 -8.36 4.60
C ASP A 214 -4.81 -8.14 4.73
N LEU A 215 -5.47 -7.58 3.69
CA LEU A 215 -6.88 -7.21 3.76
C LEU A 215 -7.74 -8.14 2.91
N ILE A 216 -8.90 -8.50 3.46
CA ILE A 216 -10.08 -8.89 2.70
C ILE A 216 -11.11 -7.78 2.79
N TYR A 217 -11.99 -7.69 1.81
CA TYR A 217 -12.95 -6.60 1.70
C TYR A 217 -14.37 -7.14 1.84
N VAL A 218 -15.24 -6.37 2.50
CA VAL A 218 -16.66 -6.65 2.61
C VAL A 218 -17.43 -5.42 2.15
N HIS A 219 -18.25 -5.57 1.13
CA HIS A 219 -19.14 -4.56 0.60
C HIS A 219 -20.59 -4.97 0.81
N PHE A 220 -21.40 -4.07 1.36
CA PHE A 220 -22.83 -4.26 1.57
C PHE A 220 -23.64 -3.59 0.45
N HIS A 221 -24.66 -4.28 -0.07
CA HIS A 221 -25.51 -3.75 -1.12
C HIS A 221 -27.00 -3.98 -0.81
N SER A 222 -27.86 -3.17 -1.41
CA SER A 222 -29.30 -3.21 -1.20
C SER A 222 -30.07 -3.48 -2.49
N GLN A 223 -29.50 -4.32 -3.39
CA GLN A 223 -30.22 -4.74 -4.58
C GLN A 223 -31.51 -5.48 -4.20
N PRO A 224 -32.62 -5.29 -4.97
CA PRO A 224 -32.72 -4.50 -6.21
C PRO A 224 -33.04 -2.99 -6.00
N TYR A 225 -33.03 -2.48 -4.75
CA TYR A 225 -33.37 -1.10 -4.42
C TYR A 225 -32.26 -0.10 -4.71
N THR A 226 -31.01 -0.55 -4.84
CA THR A 226 -29.88 0.22 -5.36
C THR A 226 -29.41 -0.40 -6.67
N ASN A 227 -28.82 0.43 -7.54
CA ASN A 227 -28.22 -0.04 -8.78
C ASN A 227 -26.91 -0.82 -8.53
N ILE A 228 -26.41 -1.48 -9.58
CA ILE A 228 -25.16 -2.26 -9.50
C ILE A 228 -23.90 -1.38 -9.42
N ALA A 229 -23.99 -0.09 -9.73
CA ALA A 229 -22.84 0.81 -9.85
C ALA A 229 -21.96 0.86 -8.59
N SER A 230 -22.55 0.77 -7.40
CA SER A 230 -21.81 0.71 -6.14
C SER A 230 -20.89 -0.52 -6.07
N GLN A 231 -21.36 -1.68 -6.52
CA GLN A 231 -20.58 -2.91 -6.55
C GLN A 231 -19.45 -2.82 -7.60
N GLU A 232 -19.77 -2.37 -8.81
CA GLU A 232 -18.79 -2.19 -9.90
C GLU A 232 -17.70 -1.20 -9.52
N ASN A 233 -18.05 -0.06 -8.91
CA ASN A 233 -17.08 0.90 -8.41
C ASN A 233 -16.21 0.31 -7.31
N THR A 234 -16.78 -0.48 -6.40
CA THR A 234 -16.02 -1.17 -5.35
C THR A 234 -15.07 -2.21 -5.94
N GLU A 235 -15.47 -2.96 -6.97
CA GLU A 235 -14.56 -3.86 -7.69
C GLU A 235 -13.37 -3.11 -8.31
N ARG A 236 -13.62 -1.96 -8.94
CA ARG A 236 -12.57 -1.11 -9.52
C ARG A 236 -11.61 -0.60 -8.44
N ILE A 237 -12.14 -0.18 -7.29
CA ILE A 237 -11.35 0.24 -6.12
C ILE A 237 -10.47 -0.91 -5.62
N VAL A 238 -11.03 -2.13 -5.47
CA VAL A 238 -10.25 -3.30 -5.05
C VAL A 238 -9.15 -3.64 -6.05
N LYS A 239 -9.38 -3.47 -7.36
CA LYS A 239 -8.33 -3.62 -8.39
C LYS A 239 -7.16 -2.67 -8.16
N VAL A 240 -7.43 -1.43 -7.77
CA VAL A 240 -6.37 -0.45 -7.42
C VAL A 240 -5.61 -0.89 -6.17
N LEU A 241 -6.30 -1.27 -5.11
CA LEU A 241 -5.68 -1.70 -3.83
C LEU A 241 -4.88 -2.99 -3.99
N ALA A 242 -5.34 -3.92 -4.82
CA ALA A 242 -4.68 -5.20 -5.08
C ALA A 242 -3.30 -5.06 -5.76
N GLN A 243 -2.99 -3.93 -6.39
CA GLN A 243 -1.65 -3.64 -6.91
C GLN A 243 -0.58 -3.63 -5.80
N SER A 244 -0.96 -3.29 -4.56
CA SER A 244 -0.05 -3.27 -3.41
C SER A 244 -0.12 -4.53 -2.55
N GLN A 245 -1.18 -5.32 -2.68
CA GLN A 245 -1.43 -6.54 -1.89
C GLN A 245 -1.21 -7.82 -2.70
N TYR A 246 -1.35 -7.76 -4.02
CA TYR A 246 -1.15 -8.83 -5.03
C TYR A 246 -2.22 -9.92 -5.08
N TYR A 247 -2.96 -10.15 -4.02
CA TYR A 247 -4.09 -11.09 -3.93
C TYR A 247 -5.02 -10.65 -2.84
N SER A 248 -6.33 -10.75 -3.07
CA SER A 248 -7.36 -10.50 -2.07
C SER A 248 -8.67 -11.18 -2.43
N LYS A 249 -9.64 -11.06 -1.51
CA LYS A 249 -11.04 -11.39 -1.71
C LYS A 249 -11.91 -10.18 -1.42
N ILE A 250 -13.00 -10.04 -2.17
CA ILE A 250 -14.08 -9.13 -1.83
C ILE A 250 -15.38 -9.91 -1.69
N TYR A 251 -16.09 -9.68 -0.60
CA TYR A 251 -17.39 -10.25 -0.25
C TYR A 251 -18.48 -9.21 -0.52
N PHE A 252 -19.50 -9.58 -1.28
CA PHE A 252 -20.70 -8.81 -1.55
C PHE A 252 -21.84 -9.37 -0.72
N VAL A 253 -22.30 -8.61 0.28
CA VAL A 253 -23.29 -9.05 1.26
C VAL A 253 -24.61 -8.37 0.98
N PRO A 254 -25.70 -9.14 0.69
CA PRO A 254 -27.03 -8.56 0.55
C PRO A 254 -27.54 -8.06 1.91
N PHE A 255 -28.01 -6.81 1.96
CA PHE A 255 -28.35 -6.17 3.22
C PHE A 255 -29.80 -5.63 3.28
N VAL A 256 -30.53 -5.66 2.18
CA VAL A 256 -31.87 -5.07 2.04
C VAL A 256 -32.90 -5.61 3.02
N ASP A 257 -32.93 -6.90 3.29
CA ASP A 257 -33.95 -7.49 4.17
C ASP A 257 -33.70 -7.14 5.64
N ILE A 258 -32.43 -7.01 6.04
CA ILE A 258 -32.07 -6.46 7.35
C ILE A 258 -32.50 -5.00 7.47
N GLN A 259 -32.34 -4.20 6.41
CA GLN A 259 -32.80 -2.81 6.41
C GLN A 259 -34.33 -2.70 6.54
N LYS A 260 -35.10 -3.54 5.83
CA LYS A 260 -36.55 -3.58 5.93
C LYS A 260 -37.03 -3.91 7.34
N GLU A 261 -36.42 -4.91 7.98
CA GLU A 261 -36.73 -5.30 9.35
C GLU A 261 -36.49 -4.15 10.33
N ILE A 262 -35.33 -3.48 10.21
CA ILE A 262 -35.01 -2.29 11.02
C ILE A 262 -35.99 -1.15 10.75
N MET A 263 -36.39 -0.94 9.50
CA MET A 263 -37.38 0.10 9.15
C MET A 263 -38.75 -0.15 9.76
N ALA A 264 -39.18 -1.42 9.80
CA ALA A 264 -40.47 -1.79 10.32
C ALA A 264 -40.59 -1.66 11.83
N HIS A 265 -39.50 -1.95 12.56
CA HIS A 265 -39.55 -2.15 14.00
C HIS A 265 -38.69 -1.17 14.83
N ALA A 266 -37.84 -0.33 14.19
CA ALA A 266 -36.99 0.62 14.89
C ALA A 266 -37.32 2.09 14.54
N SER A 267 -37.17 2.98 15.52
CA SER A 267 -37.34 4.43 15.30
C SER A 267 -36.38 4.95 14.23
N ALA A 268 -36.87 5.85 13.38
CA ALA A 268 -36.16 6.36 12.21
C ALA A 268 -34.75 6.88 12.56
N GLU A 269 -34.63 7.65 13.65
CA GLU A 269 -33.36 8.26 14.09
C GLU A 269 -32.25 7.25 14.46
N LEU A 270 -32.60 5.99 14.79
CA LEU A 270 -31.63 4.94 15.16
C LEU A 270 -31.22 4.04 13.99
N ARG A 271 -31.91 4.09 12.86
CA ARG A 271 -31.74 3.14 11.74
C ARG A 271 -30.29 3.03 11.27
N VAL A 272 -29.64 4.16 11.00
CA VAL A 272 -28.26 4.18 10.51
C VAL A 272 -27.30 3.49 11.50
N LEU A 273 -27.47 3.70 12.81
CA LEU A 273 -26.63 3.08 13.83
C LEU A 273 -26.88 1.57 13.95
N LEU A 274 -28.14 1.14 13.79
CA LEU A 274 -28.50 -0.27 13.74
C LEU A 274 -27.94 -0.94 12.47
N TYR A 275 -28.06 -0.31 11.29
CA TYR A 275 -27.42 -0.81 10.05
C TYR A 275 -25.93 -1.08 10.30
N ARG A 276 -25.23 -0.13 10.88
CA ARG A 276 -23.79 -0.26 11.16
C ARG A 276 -23.48 -1.38 12.14
N ARG A 277 -24.29 -1.61 13.17
CA ARG A 277 -24.14 -2.75 14.08
C ARG A 277 -24.28 -4.10 13.34
N TYR A 278 -25.27 -4.24 12.47
CA TYR A 278 -25.47 -5.48 11.72
C TYR A 278 -24.41 -5.69 10.65
N MET A 279 -23.94 -4.62 10.00
CA MET A 279 -22.78 -4.69 9.10
C MET A 279 -21.52 -5.16 9.83
N ILE A 280 -21.28 -4.68 11.05
CA ILE A 280 -20.15 -5.14 11.87
C ILE A 280 -20.29 -6.62 12.20
N ARG A 281 -21.47 -7.10 12.61
CA ARG A 281 -21.69 -8.53 12.91
C ARG A 281 -21.40 -9.43 11.71
N LEU A 282 -21.92 -9.08 10.54
CA LEU A 282 -21.69 -9.83 9.30
C LEU A 282 -20.21 -9.79 8.86
N ALA A 283 -19.60 -8.61 8.91
CA ALA A 283 -18.17 -8.47 8.62
C ALA A 283 -17.30 -9.28 9.61
N GLU A 284 -17.70 -9.36 10.88
CA GLU A 284 -17.02 -10.16 11.89
C GLU A 284 -17.17 -11.67 11.63
N GLN A 285 -18.34 -12.14 11.23
CA GLN A 285 -18.54 -13.55 10.83
C GLN A 285 -17.66 -13.92 9.65
N ILE A 286 -17.61 -13.08 8.60
CA ILE A 286 -16.68 -13.25 7.47
C ILE A 286 -15.23 -13.23 7.96
N GLY A 287 -14.90 -12.30 8.85
CA GLY A 287 -13.56 -12.17 9.42
C GLY A 287 -13.11 -13.42 10.18
N ILE A 288 -13.98 -14.02 10.97
CA ILE A 288 -13.71 -15.27 11.69
C ILE A 288 -13.47 -16.42 10.69
N LYS A 289 -14.32 -16.57 9.67
CA LYS A 289 -14.16 -17.55 8.58
C LYS A 289 -12.80 -17.39 7.88
N GLU A 290 -12.39 -16.16 7.60
CA GLU A 290 -11.13 -15.83 6.92
C GLU A 290 -9.93 -15.67 7.88
N ARG A 291 -10.10 -15.98 9.16
CA ARG A 291 -9.05 -15.88 10.21
C ARG A 291 -8.46 -14.49 10.38
N CYS A 292 -9.30 -13.47 10.22
CA CYS A 292 -8.92 -12.09 10.48
C CYS A 292 -8.85 -11.80 11.98
N ARG A 293 -8.05 -10.81 12.37
CA ARG A 293 -7.86 -10.41 13.77
C ARG A 293 -8.57 -9.12 14.14
N VAL A 294 -8.86 -8.29 13.16
CA VAL A 294 -9.45 -6.96 13.37
C VAL A 294 -10.37 -6.61 12.20
N LEU A 295 -11.27 -5.66 12.45
CA LEU A 295 -12.06 -4.97 11.43
C LEU A 295 -11.42 -3.62 11.13
N VAL A 296 -11.63 -3.10 9.91
CA VAL A 296 -11.18 -1.77 9.48
C VAL A 296 -12.38 -1.01 8.92
N THR A 297 -12.57 0.24 9.37
CA THR A 297 -13.61 1.13 8.87
C THR A 297 -13.03 2.48 8.45
N GLY A 298 -13.71 3.16 7.51
CA GLY A 298 -13.34 4.48 6.99
C GLY A 298 -13.92 5.65 7.80
N GLU A 299 -14.22 5.47 9.09
CA GLU A 299 -14.82 6.50 9.92
C GLU A 299 -13.83 7.62 10.27
N SER A 300 -14.28 8.89 10.15
CA SER A 300 -13.62 10.08 10.70
C SER A 300 -14.52 10.72 11.76
N VAL A 301 -13.96 11.08 12.91
CA VAL A 301 -14.74 11.62 14.03
C VAL A 301 -15.42 12.94 13.66
N GLY A 302 -16.75 13.00 13.84
CA GLY A 302 -17.53 14.22 13.61
C GLY A 302 -17.85 14.53 12.14
N GLN A 303 -17.46 13.68 11.19
CA GLN A 303 -17.72 13.93 9.77
C GLN A 303 -19.22 13.86 9.43
N VAL A 304 -19.95 12.92 10.01
CA VAL A 304 -21.41 12.78 9.88
C VAL A 304 -22.06 12.41 11.21
N ALA A 305 -23.38 12.54 11.31
CA ALA A 305 -24.12 12.29 12.54
C ALA A 305 -23.85 10.93 13.21
N SER A 306 -23.65 9.88 12.41
CA SER A 306 -23.35 8.54 12.92
C SER A 306 -21.88 8.37 13.42
N GLN A 307 -21.01 9.34 13.20
CA GLN A 307 -19.58 9.29 13.52
C GLN A 307 -19.20 10.21 14.71
N THR A 308 -20.15 10.59 15.56
CA THR A 308 -19.85 11.20 16.85
C THR A 308 -19.23 10.17 17.79
N LEU A 309 -18.47 10.60 18.79
CA LEU A 309 -17.82 9.67 19.75
C LEU A 309 -18.84 8.78 20.47
N SER A 310 -20.00 9.33 20.87
CA SER A 310 -21.09 8.56 21.50
C SER A 310 -21.63 7.47 20.55
N ASN A 311 -21.84 7.81 19.29
CA ASN A 311 -22.36 6.88 18.30
C ASN A 311 -21.33 5.83 17.91
N ILE A 312 -20.05 6.21 17.75
CA ILE A 312 -18.94 5.28 17.54
C ILE A 312 -18.85 4.30 18.70
N GLN A 313 -18.95 4.76 19.95
CA GLN A 313 -18.96 3.88 21.13
C GLN A 313 -20.15 2.92 21.08
N ALA A 314 -21.36 3.45 20.89
CA ALA A 314 -22.58 2.66 20.87
C ALA A 314 -22.59 1.59 19.77
N VAL A 315 -22.07 1.92 18.58
CA VAL A 315 -21.95 0.98 17.47
C VAL A 315 -20.86 -0.06 17.73
N SER A 316 -19.71 0.35 18.29
CA SER A 316 -18.56 -0.55 18.48
C SER A 316 -18.74 -1.57 19.59
N GLN A 317 -19.65 -1.34 20.53
CA GLN A 317 -19.81 -2.18 21.72
C GLN A 317 -20.17 -3.65 21.42
N ILE A 318 -20.78 -3.91 20.24
CA ILE A 318 -21.19 -5.27 19.85
C ILE A 318 -20.05 -6.07 19.20
N ALA A 319 -18.97 -5.42 18.81
CA ALA A 319 -17.86 -6.06 18.12
C ALA A 319 -17.00 -6.87 19.10
N ARG A 320 -16.69 -8.11 18.74
CA ARG A 320 -15.73 -8.97 19.45
C ARG A 320 -14.30 -8.74 18.96
N LEU A 321 -14.15 -8.45 17.64
CA LEU A 321 -12.87 -8.08 17.05
C LEU A 321 -12.62 -6.58 17.23
N PRO A 322 -11.38 -6.17 17.52
CA PRO A 322 -11.03 -4.75 17.54
C PRO A 322 -11.35 -4.07 16.22
N ILE A 323 -11.83 -2.82 16.26
CA ILE A 323 -12.10 -2.02 15.06
C ILE A 323 -11.02 -0.95 14.93
N LEU A 324 -10.23 -1.02 13.85
CA LEU A 324 -9.24 0.00 13.49
C LEU A 324 -9.91 1.09 12.65
N ARG A 325 -9.65 2.34 13.01
CA ARG A 325 -10.20 3.54 12.36
C ARG A 325 -9.06 4.47 11.95
N PRO A 326 -8.35 4.18 10.86
CA PRO A 326 -7.13 4.91 10.50
C PRO A 326 -7.37 6.37 10.11
N LEU A 327 -8.63 6.79 9.91
CA LEU A 327 -9.00 8.14 9.52
C LEU A 327 -9.59 8.99 10.66
N CYS A 328 -9.62 8.49 11.90
CA CYS A 328 -10.28 9.18 13.02
C CYS A 328 -9.87 10.64 13.21
N GLY A 329 -8.61 10.99 12.95
CA GLY A 329 -8.08 12.34 13.12
C GLY A 329 -7.80 13.06 11.79
N ALA A 330 -8.16 12.47 10.66
CA ALA A 330 -7.96 13.09 9.36
C ALA A 330 -9.16 13.96 8.96
N ASP A 331 -8.91 15.12 8.40
CA ASP A 331 -9.96 15.95 7.81
C ASP A 331 -10.31 15.47 6.38
N LYS A 332 -11.39 16.03 5.83
CA LYS A 332 -11.89 15.59 4.51
C LYS A 332 -10.91 15.89 3.39
N GLU A 333 -10.17 16.99 3.49
CA GLU A 333 -9.22 17.42 2.46
C GLU A 333 -8.01 16.50 2.42
N GLU A 334 -7.47 16.12 3.58
CA GLU A 334 -6.38 15.13 3.70
C GLU A 334 -6.79 13.77 3.10
N ILE A 335 -8.02 13.32 3.38
CA ILE A 335 -8.56 12.07 2.83
C ILE A 335 -8.68 12.15 1.30
N VAL A 336 -9.22 13.25 0.76
CA VAL A 336 -9.34 13.47 -0.69
C VAL A 336 -7.97 13.50 -1.37
N GLN A 337 -6.99 14.21 -0.80
CA GLN A 337 -5.63 14.23 -1.34
C GLN A 337 -5.02 12.82 -1.36
N GLN A 338 -5.24 12.03 -0.31
CA GLN A 338 -4.76 10.67 -0.27
C GLN A 338 -5.49 9.77 -1.29
N ALA A 339 -6.80 9.91 -1.46
CA ALA A 339 -7.58 9.17 -2.45
C ALA A 339 -7.10 9.45 -3.88
N ARG A 340 -6.81 10.71 -4.22
CA ARG A 340 -6.21 11.09 -5.52
C ARG A 340 -4.85 10.45 -5.73
N LYS A 341 -4.01 10.45 -4.70
CA LYS A 341 -2.67 9.83 -4.75
C LYS A 341 -2.74 8.31 -4.96
N ILE A 342 -3.73 7.65 -4.39
CA ILE A 342 -3.96 6.21 -4.55
C ILE A 342 -4.54 5.88 -5.93
N GLY A 343 -5.29 6.81 -6.54
CA GLY A 343 -6.05 6.64 -7.79
C GLY A 343 -7.46 6.07 -7.57
N THR A 344 -8.05 6.26 -6.38
CA THR A 344 -9.43 5.83 -6.07
C THR A 344 -10.43 6.97 -6.12
N TYR A 345 -9.97 8.24 -6.15
CA TYR A 345 -10.83 9.41 -6.06
C TYR A 345 -11.85 9.48 -7.19
N GLU A 346 -11.42 9.38 -8.44
CA GLU A 346 -12.28 9.48 -9.63
C GLU A 346 -13.34 8.39 -9.63
N ILE A 347 -12.99 7.15 -9.23
CA ILE A 347 -13.93 6.04 -9.10
C ILE A 347 -14.98 6.35 -8.02
N SER A 348 -14.52 6.85 -6.87
CA SER A 348 -15.39 7.13 -5.72
C SER A 348 -16.29 8.35 -5.89
N THR A 349 -16.07 9.17 -6.91
CA THR A 349 -16.91 10.36 -7.23
C THR A 349 -17.88 10.12 -8.38
N GLU A 350 -17.81 8.96 -9.03
CA GLU A 350 -18.81 8.56 -10.02
C GLU A 350 -20.20 8.39 -9.35
N PRO A 351 -21.30 8.72 -10.02
CA PRO A 351 -22.64 8.59 -9.45
C PRO A 351 -22.95 7.14 -9.08
N TYR A 352 -23.39 6.92 -7.86
CA TYR A 352 -23.84 5.61 -7.36
C TYR A 352 -24.86 5.79 -6.24
N GLU A 353 -25.62 4.73 -5.96
CA GLU A 353 -26.53 4.65 -4.83
C GLU A 353 -25.90 3.80 -3.73
N ASP A 354 -25.67 4.42 -2.55
CA ASP A 354 -25.10 3.71 -1.40
C ASP A 354 -26.22 3.00 -0.61
N CYS A 355 -25.96 1.79 -0.17
CA CYS A 355 -26.88 1.07 0.70
C CYS A 355 -27.13 1.84 2.02
N CYS A 356 -26.14 2.58 2.53
CA CYS A 356 -26.30 3.36 3.76
C CYS A 356 -27.16 4.60 3.57
N SER A 357 -27.30 5.13 2.35
CA SER A 357 -28.15 6.29 2.05
C SER A 357 -29.60 5.90 1.76
N LEU A 358 -29.84 4.63 1.47
CA LEU A 358 -31.19 4.11 1.32
C LEU A 358 -31.88 4.09 2.69
N PHE A 359 -33.05 4.72 2.79
CA PHE A 359 -33.83 4.77 4.03
C PHE A 359 -33.22 5.57 5.20
N VAL A 360 -32.36 6.54 4.90
CA VAL A 360 -31.79 7.47 5.92
C VAL A 360 -32.89 8.41 6.40
N PRO A 361 -33.05 8.64 7.71
CA PRO A 361 -33.97 9.63 8.26
C PRO A 361 -33.45 11.05 8.03
N ASP A 362 -34.37 12.02 7.93
CA ASP A 362 -34.04 13.46 7.84
C ASP A 362 -33.24 13.96 9.05
N ASN A 363 -33.51 13.38 10.23
CA ASN A 363 -32.89 13.75 11.50
C ASN A 363 -32.27 12.53 12.22
N PRO A 364 -31.08 12.07 11.83
CA PRO A 364 -30.39 10.98 12.51
C PRO A 364 -29.89 11.40 13.90
N ALA A 365 -29.99 10.51 14.90
CA ALA A 365 -29.52 10.80 16.24
C ALA A 365 -28.01 11.00 16.29
N THR A 366 -27.55 12.09 16.93
CA THR A 366 -26.12 12.44 17.05
C THR A 366 -25.51 12.01 18.39
N LYS A 367 -26.31 11.63 19.38
CA LYS A 367 -25.86 11.21 20.71
C LYS A 367 -26.75 10.10 21.23
N VAL A 368 -26.32 8.84 21.02
CA VAL A 368 -27.09 7.66 21.44
C VAL A 368 -26.33 6.88 22.50
N HIS A 369 -26.99 6.60 23.63
CA HIS A 369 -26.45 5.69 24.64
C HIS A 369 -26.54 4.23 24.14
N PRO A 370 -25.56 3.38 24.39
CA PRO A 370 -25.59 1.98 23.96
C PRO A 370 -26.84 1.21 24.35
N ASP A 371 -27.41 1.43 25.55
CA ASP A 371 -28.60 0.74 26.02
C ASP A 371 -29.84 1.04 25.17
N ARG A 372 -29.90 2.22 24.56
CA ARG A 372 -30.98 2.58 23.65
C ARG A 372 -30.95 1.75 22.38
N LEU A 373 -29.76 1.49 21.82
CA LEU A 373 -29.58 0.59 20.68
C LEU A 373 -29.87 -0.86 21.08
N ASN A 374 -29.37 -1.29 22.26
CA ASN A 374 -29.59 -2.64 22.78
C ASN A 374 -31.12 -2.89 22.97
N SER A 375 -31.86 -1.90 23.45
CA SER A 375 -33.32 -2.01 23.60
C SER A 375 -34.04 -2.07 22.26
N ALA A 376 -33.61 -1.27 21.29
CA ALA A 376 -34.17 -1.32 19.95
C ALA A 376 -33.92 -2.66 19.24
N GLU A 377 -32.74 -3.26 19.43
CA GLU A 377 -32.38 -4.57 18.87
C GLU A 377 -33.22 -5.74 19.41
N ARG A 378 -33.73 -5.66 20.64
CA ARG A 378 -34.58 -6.73 21.22
C ARG A 378 -35.90 -6.92 20.47
N ASN A 379 -36.35 -5.93 19.75
CA ASN A 379 -37.60 -5.95 18.98
C ASN A 379 -37.38 -6.45 17.54
N LEU A 380 -36.16 -6.83 17.17
CA LEU A 380 -35.80 -7.24 15.82
C LEU A 380 -35.57 -8.74 15.78
N ASP A 381 -36.20 -9.44 14.83
CA ASP A 381 -35.91 -10.86 14.54
C ASP A 381 -34.78 -10.97 13.52
N MET A 382 -33.56 -10.90 14.01
CA MET A 382 -32.36 -10.76 13.17
C MET A 382 -31.60 -12.07 12.94
N GLU A 383 -31.82 -13.13 13.70
CA GLU A 383 -31.01 -14.34 13.61
C GLU A 383 -31.14 -15.00 12.23
N ALA A 384 -32.37 -15.21 11.78
CA ALA A 384 -32.64 -15.77 10.45
C ALA A 384 -32.14 -14.87 9.32
N LEU A 385 -32.30 -13.53 9.44
CA LEU A 385 -31.87 -12.58 8.42
C LEU A 385 -30.35 -12.48 8.31
N LEU A 386 -29.62 -12.50 9.43
CA LEU A 386 -28.17 -12.54 9.44
C LEU A 386 -27.64 -13.83 8.81
N THR A 387 -28.25 -14.97 9.13
CA THR A 387 -27.91 -16.27 8.54
C THR A 387 -28.15 -16.25 7.03
N ALA A 388 -29.31 -15.80 6.58
CA ALA A 388 -29.65 -15.73 5.16
C ALA A 388 -28.72 -14.76 4.40
N ALA A 389 -28.41 -13.60 4.96
CA ALA A 389 -27.48 -12.63 4.34
C ALA A 389 -26.06 -13.22 4.22
N PHE A 390 -25.60 -13.97 5.23
CA PHE A 390 -24.31 -14.62 5.20
C PHE A 390 -24.26 -15.73 4.14
N GLU A 391 -25.28 -16.59 4.07
CA GLU A 391 -25.38 -17.71 3.11
C GLU A 391 -25.50 -17.21 1.66
N GLN A 392 -26.20 -16.08 1.43
CA GLN A 392 -26.35 -15.47 0.11
C GLN A 392 -25.15 -14.61 -0.30
N THR A 393 -24.16 -14.46 0.57
CA THR A 393 -22.96 -13.66 0.28
C THR A 393 -22.18 -14.27 -0.87
N VAL A 394 -21.87 -13.47 -1.88
CA VAL A 394 -21.01 -13.83 -3.00
C VAL A 394 -19.61 -13.27 -2.76
N PHE A 395 -18.57 -14.00 -3.10
CA PHE A 395 -17.23 -13.45 -3.07
C PHE A 395 -16.50 -13.61 -4.39
N LYS A 396 -15.61 -12.68 -4.67
CA LYS A 396 -14.71 -12.70 -5.84
C LYS A 396 -13.27 -12.68 -5.36
N GLU A 397 -12.45 -13.52 -5.97
CA GLU A 397 -11.01 -13.50 -5.77
C GLU A 397 -10.35 -12.59 -6.80
N ILE A 398 -9.38 -11.78 -6.36
CA ILE A 398 -8.64 -10.88 -7.21
C ILE A 398 -7.14 -11.13 -7.08
N ARG A 399 -6.43 -11.12 -8.22
CA ARG A 399 -4.97 -11.23 -8.26
C ARG A 399 -4.37 -10.14 -9.14
N TYR A 400 -3.29 -9.54 -8.69
CA TYR A 400 -2.47 -8.66 -9.51
C TYR A 400 -1.60 -9.48 -10.46
N SER A 401 -1.74 -9.23 -11.75
CA SER A 401 -0.91 -9.82 -12.81
C SER A 401 0.26 -8.90 -13.09
N ARG A 402 1.45 -9.26 -12.60
CA ARG A 402 2.68 -8.48 -12.78
C ARG A 402 3.07 -8.31 -14.25
N ASP A 403 2.79 -9.30 -15.09
CA ASP A 403 3.18 -9.28 -16.50
C ASP A 403 2.22 -8.42 -17.36
N ARG A 404 0.95 -8.25 -16.91
CA ARG A 404 -0.02 -7.32 -17.51
C ARG A 404 -0.02 -5.95 -16.84
N GLY A 405 0.54 -5.83 -15.62
CA GLY A 405 0.51 -4.59 -14.83
C GLY A 405 -0.88 -4.22 -14.31
N GLU A 406 -1.80 -5.18 -14.22
CA GLU A 406 -3.19 -4.97 -13.81
C GLU A 406 -3.71 -6.04 -12.84
N SER A 407 -4.81 -5.74 -12.15
CA SER A 407 -5.51 -6.68 -11.29
C SER A 407 -6.69 -7.31 -12.02
N ILE A 408 -6.81 -8.63 -11.93
CA ILE A 408 -7.85 -9.44 -12.58
C ILE A 408 -8.64 -10.23 -11.54
N PHE A 409 -9.95 -10.38 -11.75
CA PHE A 409 -10.76 -11.33 -11.01
C PHE A 409 -10.53 -12.76 -11.56
N LEU A 410 -10.41 -13.73 -10.65
CA LEU A 410 -10.13 -15.13 -10.99
C LEU A 410 -11.40 -15.99 -11.01
N SER A 411 -12.28 -15.77 -10.04
CA SER A 411 -13.49 -16.57 -9.83
C SER A 411 -14.54 -15.75 -9.09
N GLU A 412 -15.78 -16.16 -9.25
CA GLU A 412 -16.92 -15.74 -8.45
C GLU A 412 -17.55 -16.99 -7.82
N GLU A 413 -17.69 -17.01 -6.50
CA GLU A 413 -18.26 -18.14 -5.76
C GLU A 413 -19.30 -17.64 -4.76
N VAL A 414 -20.37 -18.42 -4.58
CA VAL A 414 -21.36 -18.20 -3.51
C VAL A 414 -20.75 -18.72 -2.20
N GLY A 415 -20.82 -17.92 -1.15
CA GLY A 415 -20.30 -18.28 0.17
C GLY A 415 -21.07 -19.47 0.75
N LYS A 416 -20.44 -20.65 0.80
CA LYS A 416 -20.94 -21.81 1.56
C LYS A 416 -20.42 -21.77 2.98
#